data_eea9f82ee3caf117f4a8c4cdc2e05734
#
_entry.id   eea9f82ee3caf117f4a8c4cdc2e05734
#
_cell.length_a   1.000
_cell.length_b   1.000
_cell.length_c   1.000
_cell.angle_alpha   90.00
_cell.angle_beta   90.00
_cell.angle_gamma   90.00
#
_symmetry.space_group_name_H-M   'P 1'
#
loop_
_entity.id
_entity.type
_entity.pdbx_description
1 polymer ?
#
loop_
_entity_poly.entity_id
_entity_poly.type
_entity_poly.pdbx_seq_one_letter_code
_entity_poly.pdbx_strand_id
1 'polypeptide(L)'
;MEPSSFSISGRSRPWWMTALAFICLIALLVNVPRDLFFPETRGVEVWLGFEVRGWVAILTAPVHWAIFGVGAWAFWTRRFWVVPWAAAYVFYVAISHLIWSEASPNGRGWPIGLAQAIGLSIVSLSLLRASSRLKRAA
;
A
#
# COMPACT_ATOMS: atom_id res chain seq x y z
N MET A 1 7.56 -14.83 27.34
CA MET A 1 8.30 -13.83 26.57
C MET A 1 7.28 -12.80 26.09
N GLU A 2 7.13 -11.70 26.81
CA GLU A 2 6.29 -10.60 26.32
C GLU A 2 6.99 -9.91 25.14
N PRO A 3 6.28 -9.64 24.03
CA PRO A 3 6.82 -8.80 22.98
C PRO A 3 6.96 -7.40 23.56
N SER A 4 8.18 -6.99 23.84
CA SER A 4 8.52 -5.65 24.30
C SER A 4 7.86 -4.62 23.38
N SER A 5 6.83 -3.97 23.88
CA SER A 5 6.18 -2.82 23.24
C SER A 5 7.15 -1.65 23.27
N PHE A 6 8.06 -1.60 22.30
CA PHE A 6 9.02 -0.50 22.15
C PHE A 6 8.29 0.76 21.71
N SER A 7 7.77 1.51 22.68
CA SER A 7 7.23 2.84 22.50
C SER A 7 8.36 3.83 22.78
N ILE A 8 8.90 4.46 21.75
CA ILE A 8 9.83 5.59 21.91
C ILE A 8 8.98 6.81 22.33
N SER A 9 8.72 6.89 23.62
CA SER A 9 8.13 8.07 24.26
C SER A 9 9.12 9.21 24.18
N GLY A 10 8.79 10.29 23.44
CA GLY A 10 9.54 11.54 23.45
C GLY A 10 10.00 12.10 22.11
N ARG A 11 10.10 11.35 21.02
CA ARG A 11 10.40 11.90 19.69
C ARG A 11 9.13 12.33 18.95
N SER A 12 9.11 13.54 18.43
CA SER A 12 8.06 14.02 17.55
C SER A 12 7.87 13.04 16.38
N ARG A 13 6.62 12.80 16.00
CA ARG A 13 6.29 11.93 14.86
C ARG A 13 6.94 12.47 13.59
N PRO A 14 7.69 11.67 12.82
CA PRO A 14 8.18 12.09 11.53
C PRO A 14 6.99 12.46 10.62
N TRP A 15 7.04 13.59 9.96
CA TRP A 15 5.97 14.10 9.11
C TRP A 15 5.54 13.12 8.02
N TRP A 16 6.49 12.36 7.47
CA TRP A 16 6.22 11.37 6.43
C TRP A 16 5.33 10.20 6.92
N MET A 17 5.42 9.82 8.20
CA MET A 17 4.49 8.81 8.77
C MET A 17 3.07 9.35 8.86
N THR A 18 2.92 10.64 9.18
CA THR A 18 1.62 11.30 9.16
C THR A 18 1.06 11.35 7.74
N ALA A 19 1.88 11.71 6.76
CA ALA A 19 1.49 11.71 5.35
C ALA A 19 1.04 10.32 4.88
N LEU A 20 1.79 9.26 5.20
CA LEU A 20 1.42 7.89 4.85
C LEU A 20 0.13 7.43 5.56
N ALA A 21 -0.08 7.83 6.82
CA ALA A 21 -1.34 7.54 7.52
C ALA A 21 -2.54 8.16 6.78
N PHE A 22 -2.43 9.42 6.35
CA PHE A 22 -3.47 10.08 5.57
C PHE A 22 -3.66 9.47 4.19
N ILE A 23 -2.58 9.11 3.48
CA ILE A 23 -2.67 8.44 2.17
C ILE A 23 -3.43 7.11 2.32
N CYS A 24 -3.10 6.29 3.31
CA CYS A 24 -3.80 5.05 3.58
C CYS A 24 -5.28 5.29 3.96
N LEU A 25 -5.55 6.30 4.79
CA LEU A 25 -6.92 6.65 5.19
C LEU A 25 -7.75 7.10 3.98
N ILE A 26 -7.21 7.99 3.14
CA ILE A 26 -7.88 8.44 1.91
C ILE A 26 -8.12 7.26 0.98
N ALA A 27 -7.13 6.40 0.78
CA ALA A 27 -7.30 5.20 -0.04
C ALA A 27 -8.42 4.30 0.49
N LEU A 28 -8.50 4.09 1.80
CA LEU A 28 -9.58 3.34 2.43
C LEU A 28 -10.95 3.99 2.18
N LEU A 29 -11.06 5.31 2.46
CA LEU A 29 -12.31 6.07 2.32
C LEU A 29 -12.79 6.17 0.87
N VAL A 30 -11.90 6.07 -0.11
CA VAL A 30 -12.25 6.07 -1.54
C VAL A 30 -12.60 4.67 -2.01
N ASN A 31 -11.80 3.65 -1.66
CA ASN A 31 -12.00 2.30 -2.18
C ASN A 31 -13.25 1.63 -1.58
N VAL A 32 -13.48 1.75 -0.26
CA VAL A 32 -14.64 1.09 0.37
C VAL A 32 -15.98 1.57 -0.22
N PRO A 33 -16.28 2.89 -0.32
CA PRO A 33 -17.52 3.33 -0.96
C PRO A 33 -17.58 2.99 -2.44
N ARG A 34 -16.47 3.11 -3.19
CA ARG A 34 -16.43 2.71 -4.59
C ARG A 34 -16.86 1.26 -4.77
N ASP A 35 -16.25 0.36 -4.01
CA ASP A 35 -16.49 -1.08 -4.16
C ASP A 35 -17.86 -1.50 -3.64
N LEU A 36 -18.46 -0.75 -2.71
CA LEU A 36 -19.78 -1.04 -2.16
C LEU A 36 -20.95 -0.43 -2.95
N PHE A 37 -20.77 0.79 -3.48
CA PHE A 37 -21.89 1.58 -4.03
C PHE A 37 -21.85 1.76 -5.55
N PHE A 38 -20.71 1.48 -6.21
CA PHE A 38 -20.59 1.60 -7.67
C PHE A 38 -20.56 0.23 -8.31
N PRO A 39 -21.70 -0.29 -8.78
CA PRO A 39 -21.82 -1.68 -9.28
C PRO A 39 -20.96 -1.94 -10.52
N GLU A 40 -20.68 -0.95 -11.36
CA GLU A 40 -19.83 -1.07 -12.55
C GLU A 40 -18.36 -1.38 -12.23
N THR A 41 -17.89 -0.97 -11.07
CA THR A 41 -16.54 -1.29 -10.59
C THR A 41 -16.52 -2.50 -9.66
N ARG A 42 -17.71 -2.96 -9.24
CA ARG A 42 -17.83 -4.14 -8.38
C ARG A 42 -17.38 -5.39 -9.11
N GLY A 43 -16.60 -6.19 -8.44
CA GLY A 43 -16.17 -7.47 -8.97
C GLY A 43 -15.01 -7.35 -9.97
N VAL A 44 -14.29 -6.24 -9.97
CA VAL A 44 -13.01 -6.10 -10.65
C VAL A 44 -11.94 -5.67 -9.65
N GLU A 45 -10.96 -6.50 -9.44
CA GLU A 45 -9.78 -6.24 -8.61
C GLU A 45 -8.52 -6.54 -9.40
N VAL A 46 -7.42 -5.89 -9.07
CA VAL A 46 -6.13 -6.14 -9.73
C VAL A 46 -5.17 -6.78 -8.74
N TRP A 47 -4.78 -8.02 -9.04
CA TRP A 47 -3.80 -8.77 -8.27
C TRP A 47 -2.63 -9.18 -9.15
N LEU A 48 -1.40 -8.86 -8.73
CA LEU A 48 -0.17 -9.09 -9.51
C LEU A 48 -0.24 -8.55 -10.95
N GLY A 49 -1.02 -7.48 -11.16
CA GLY A 49 -1.20 -6.88 -12.49
C GLY A 49 -2.28 -7.53 -13.36
N PHE A 50 -2.93 -8.59 -12.89
CA PHE A 50 -4.03 -9.24 -13.60
C PHE A 50 -5.38 -8.81 -13.04
N GLU A 51 -6.34 -8.51 -13.93
CA GLU A 51 -7.70 -8.22 -13.54
C GLU A 51 -8.41 -9.49 -13.10
N VAL A 52 -8.84 -9.51 -11.86
CA VAL A 52 -9.67 -10.57 -11.27
C VAL A 52 -11.10 -10.07 -11.22
N ARG A 53 -12.07 -10.91 -11.63
CA ARG A 53 -13.46 -10.52 -11.79
C ARG A 53 -14.40 -11.45 -11.00
N GLY A 54 -15.67 -11.02 -10.89
CA GLY A 54 -16.72 -11.80 -10.25
C GLY A 54 -16.49 -12.06 -8.77
N TRP A 55 -16.86 -13.23 -8.30
CA TRP A 55 -16.80 -13.59 -6.88
C TRP A 55 -15.41 -13.48 -6.26
N VAL A 56 -14.38 -13.81 -7.03
CA VAL A 56 -12.99 -13.73 -6.51
C VAL A 56 -12.62 -12.28 -6.23
N ALA A 57 -13.00 -11.34 -7.08
CA ALA A 57 -12.76 -9.91 -6.84
C ALA A 57 -13.52 -9.42 -5.60
N ILE A 58 -14.80 -9.80 -5.45
CA ILE A 58 -15.61 -9.41 -4.29
C ILE A 58 -15.02 -9.94 -2.98
N LEU A 59 -14.54 -11.18 -2.97
CA LEU A 59 -13.94 -11.79 -1.79
C LEU A 59 -12.56 -11.20 -1.44
N THR A 60 -11.84 -10.67 -2.42
CA THR A 60 -10.49 -10.12 -2.23
C THR A 60 -10.45 -8.62 -1.97
N ALA A 61 -11.50 -7.86 -2.33
CA ALA A 61 -11.58 -6.42 -2.06
C ALA A 61 -11.37 -6.07 -0.57
N PRO A 62 -11.98 -6.79 0.42
CA PRO A 62 -11.74 -6.53 1.83
C PRO A 62 -10.26 -6.66 2.26
N VAL A 63 -9.44 -7.42 1.53
CA VAL A 63 -8.01 -7.54 1.81
C VAL A 63 -7.31 -6.20 1.54
N HIS A 64 -7.63 -5.51 0.44
CA HIS A 64 -7.13 -4.17 0.17
C HIS A 64 -7.59 -3.16 1.25
N TRP A 65 -8.85 -3.24 1.67
CA TRP A 65 -9.36 -2.39 2.75
C TRP A 65 -8.60 -2.61 4.05
N ALA A 66 -8.34 -3.88 4.39
CA ALA A 66 -7.56 -4.23 5.58
C ALA A 66 -6.11 -3.71 5.49
N ILE A 67 -5.45 -3.83 4.33
CA ILE A 67 -4.10 -3.32 4.11
C ILE A 67 -4.07 -1.80 4.39
N PHE A 68 -5.00 -1.04 3.80
CA PHE A 68 -5.06 0.41 4.00
C PHE A 68 -5.48 0.79 5.41
N GLY A 69 -6.46 0.09 6.01
CA GLY A 69 -6.91 0.34 7.38
C GLY A 69 -5.82 0.08 8.41
N VAL A 70 -5.15 -1.08 8.31
CA VAL A 70 -4.01 -1.41 9.18
C VAL A 70 -2.84 -0.45 8.94
N GLY A 71 -2.57 -0.08 7.69
CA GLY A 71 -1.56 0.91 7.34
C GLY A 71 -1.84 2.27 7.99
N ALA A 72 -3.06 2.81 7.83
CA ALA A 72 -3.45 4.07 8.44
C ALA A 72 -3.28 4.04 9.97
N TRP A 73 -3.80 3.00 10.63
CA TRP A 73 -3.65 2.84 12.07
C TRP A 73 -2.19 2.72 12.51
N ALA A 74 -1.41 1.88 11.84
CA ALA A 74 -0.02 1.60 12.25
C ALA A 74 0.89 2.82 12.04
N PHE A 75 0.74 3.57 10.96
CA PHE A 75 1.48 4.83 10.76
C PHE A 75 1.00 5.91 11.73
N TRP A 76 -0.29 5.97 12.01
CA TRP A 76 -0.84 6.92 12.99
C TRP A 76 -0.32 6.65 14.40
N THR A 77 -0.27 5.39 14.81
CA THR A 77 0.22 4.95 16.13
C THR A 77 1.73 4.74 16.19
N ARG A 78 2.47 5.12 15.14
CA ARG A 78 3.94 4.99 15.06
C ARG A 78 4.47 3.57 15.23
N ARG A 79 3.80 2.60 14.68
CA ARG A 79 4.23 1.20 14.69
C ARG A 79 5.31 0.98 13.62
N PHE A 80 6.58 0.99 14.01
CA PHE A 80 7.70 0.90 13.07
C PHE A 80 7.76 -0.39 12.26
N TRP A 81 7.16 -1.47 12.74
CA TRP A 81 7.08 -2.72 12.00
C TRP A 81 6.33 -2.56 10.65
N VAL A 82 5.42 -1.60 10.53
CA VAL A 82 4.67 -1.36 9.28
C VAL A 82 5.57 -0.86 8.14
N VAL A 83 6.68 -0.20 8.44
CA VAL A 83 7.52 0.47 7.42
C VAL A 83 8.10 -0.53 6.41
N PRO A 84 8.75 -1.64 6.81
CA PRO A 84 9.22 -2.63 5.84
C PRO A 84 8.09 -3.33 5.09
N TRP A 85 6.94 -3.55 5.72
CA TRP A 85 5.76 -4.11 5.05
C TRP A 85 5.17 -3.15 4.02
N ALA A 86 5.10 -1.85 4.34
CA ALA A 86 4.69 -0.83 3.39
C ALA A 86 5.65 -0.75 2.20
N ALA A 87 6.97 -0.84 2.43
CA ALA A 87 7.95 -0.89 1.36
C ALA A 87 7.74 -2.10 0.43
N ALA A 88 7.53 -3.29 1.02
CA ALA A 88 7.24 -4.52 0.25
C ALA A 88 5.93 -4.38 -0.55
N TYR A 89 4.88 -3.82 0.05
CA TYR A 89 3.61 -3.60 -0.61
C TYR A 89 3.73 -2.59 -1.77
N VAL A 90 4.44 -1.47 -1.58
CA VAL A 90 4.67 -0.49 -2.66
C VAL A 90 5.47 -1.11 -3.80
N PHE A 91 6.45 -1.97 -3.50
CA PHE A 91 7.19 -2.70 -4.54
C PHE A 91 6.31 -3.70 -5.28
N TYR A 92 5.46 -4.44 -4.56
CA TYR A 92 4.43 -5.29 -5.16
C TYR A 92 3.54 -4.50 -6.12
N VAL A 93 3.07 -3.32 -5.70
CA VAL A 93 2.24 -2.43 -6.54
C VAL A 93 3.02 -1.95 -7.77
N ALA A 94 4.32 -1.67 -7.65
CA ALA A 94 5.18 -1.29 -8.77
C ALA A 94 5.21 -2.38 -9.86
N ILE A 95 5.41 -3.63 -9.46
CA ILE A 95 5.40 -4.78 -10.39
C ILE A 95 4.00 -4.98 -10.97
N SER A 96 2.96 -4.89 -10.12
CA SER A 96 1.57 -5.03 -10.56
C SER A 96 1.19 -3.99 -11.61
N HIS A 97 1.60 -2.74 -11.45
CA HIS A 97 1.35 -1.68 -12.44
C HIS A 97 2.06 -1.93 -13.76
N LEU A 98 3.29 -2.43 -13.73
CA LEU A 98 4.03 -2.78 -14.95
C LEU A 98 3.30 -3.88 -15.73
N ILE A 99 2.92 -4.96 -15.04
CA ILE A 99 2.22 -6.10 -15.65
C ILE A 99 0.84 -5.64 -16.15
N TRP A 100 0.08 -4.92 -15.34
CA TRP A 100 -1.25 -4.46 -15.71
C TRP A 100 -1.23 -3.52 -16.93
N SER A 101 -0.24 -2.64 -17.00
CA SER A 101 -0.10 -1.70 -18.12
C SER A 101 0.09 -2.39 -19.46
N GLU A 102 0.67 -3.60 -19.45
CA GLU A 102 0.92 -4.39 -20.66
C GLU A 102 -0.19 -5.42 -20.91
N ALA A 103 -0.63 -6.11 -19.86
CA ALA A 103 -1.52 -7.27 -19.98
C ALA A 103 -3.01 -6.88 -20.03
N SER A 104 -3.40 -5.73 -19.47
CA SER A 104 -4.80 -5.31 -19.43
C SER A 104 -5.22 -4.61 -20.73
N PRO A 105 -6.45 -4.86 -21.24
CA PRO A 105 -7.04 -4.06 -22.32
C PRO A 105 -7.18 -2.57 -21.99
N ASN A 106 -7.22 -2.24 -20.70
CA ASN A 106 -7.27 -0.87 -20.18
C ASN A 106 -5.88 -0.31 -19.86
N GLY A 107 -4.84 -1.09 -20.08
CA GLY A 107 -3.46 -0.72 -19.83
C GLY A 107 -2.97 0.39 -20.77
N ARG A 108 -1.96 1.13 -20.33
CA ARG A 108 -1.37 2.26 -21.07
C ARG A 108 -0.07 1.89 -21.78
N GLY A 109 0.23 0.60 -21.85
CA GLY A 109 1.46 0.07 -22.46
C GLY A 109 2.68 0.17 -21.55
N TRP A 110 3.73 -0.58 -21.95
CA TRP A 110 4.95 -0.73 -21.16
C TRP A 110 5.69 0.56 -20.81
N PRO A 111 5.72 1.64 -21.65
CA PRO A 111 6.49 2.82 -21.28
C PRO A 111 5.92 3.53 -20.06
N ILE A 112 4.59 3.64 -19.99
CA ILE A 112 3.90 4.26 -18.83
C ILE A 112 3.97 3.35 -17.62
N GLY A 113 3.76 2.04 -17.81
CA GLY A 113 3.92 1.04 -16.76
C GLY A 113 5.32 1.05 -16.14
N LEU A 114 6.36 1.15 -16.97
CA LEU A 114 7.73 1.22 -16.51
C LEU A 114 8.02 2.51 -15.73
N ALA A 115 7.57 3.65 -16.23
CA ALA A 115 7.73 4.93 -15.52
C ALA A 115 7.08 4.90 -14.13
N GLN A 116 5.86 4.35 -14.03
CA GLN A 116 5.17 4.17 -12.76
C GLN A 116 5.90 3.19 -11.84
N ALA A 117 6.38 2.06 -12.38
CA ALA A 117 7.11 1.05 -11.62
C ALA A 117 8.43 1.63 -11.06
N ILE A 118 9.17 2.42 -11.84
CA ILE A 118 10.38 3.11 -11.37
C ILE A 118 10.04 4.07 -10.24
N GLY A 119 9.03 4.93 -10.42
CA GLY A 119 8.61 5.89 -9.39
C GLY A 119 8.24 5.20 -8.07
N LEU A 120 7.42 4.15 -8.13
CA LEU A 120 7.02 3.38 -6.96
C LEU A 120 8.20 2.61 -6.34
N SER A 121 9.14 2.11 -7.14
CA SER A 121 10.34 1.46 -6.63
C SER A 121 11.26 2.42 -5.87
N ILE A 122 11.35 3.66 -6.30
CA ILE A 122 12.09 4.72 -5.57
C ILE A 122 11.42 4.97 -4.20
N VAL A 123 10.10 5.04 -4.14
CA VAL A 123 9.36 5.18 -2.86
C VAL A 123 9.61 3.97 -1.97
N SER A 124 9.53 2.75 -2.49
CA SER A 124 9.80 1.52 -1.75
C SER A 124 11.21 1.51 -1.15
N LEU A 125 12.23 1.81 -1.95
CA LEU A 125 13.63 1.90 -1.49
C LEU A 125 13.82 2.97 -0.42
N SER A 126 13.13 4.10 -0.55
CA SER A 126 13.16 5.18 0.45
C SER A 126 12.58 4.72 1.79
N LEU A 127 11.49 3.97 1.77
CA LEU A 127 10.89 3.36 2.96
C LEU A 127 11.82 2.30 3.60
N LEU A 128 12.47 1.46 2.80
CA LEU A 128 13.45 0.49 3.32
C LEU A 128 14.64 1.18 4.00
N ARG A 129 15.16 2.27 3.40
CA ARG A 129 16.22 3.08 4.02
C ARG A 129 15.76 3.73 5.33
N ALA A 130 14.53 4.26 5.37
CA ALA A 130 13.93 4.81 6.58
C ALA A 130 13.78 3.73 7.67
N SER A 131 13.32 2.54 7.32
CA SER A 131 13.22 1.39 8.23
C SER A 131 14.57 1.01 8.83
N SER A 132 15.62 0.94 8.01
CA SER A 132 16.98 0.62 8.47
C SER A 132 17.55 1.68 9.43
N ARG A 133 17.27 2.96 9.19
CA ARG A 133 17.67 4.06 10.09
C ARG A 133 16.93 4.00 11.43
N LEU A 134 15.63 3.68 11.40
CA LEU A 134 14.83 3.54 12.62
C LEU A 134 15.32 2.39 13.50
N LYS A 135 15.69 1.25 12.90
CA LYS A 135 16.26 0.11 13.63
C LYS A 135 17.62 0.40 14.27
N ARG A 136 18.44 1.27 13.67
CA ARG A 136 19.75 1.65 14.23
C ARG A 136 19.64 2.69 15.35
N ALA A 137 18.52 3.40 15.42
CA ALA A 137 18.27 4.45 16.41
C ALA A 137 17.47 3.96 17.63
N ALA A 138 17.01 2.70 17.60
CA ALA A 138 16.30 2.01 18.67
C ALA A 138 17.27 1.12 19.48
#